data_23be990e1c89ac1bd85a8c6709657a92
#
_entry.id   23be990e1c89ac1bd85a8c6709657a92
#
_cell.length_a   1.000
_cell.length_b   1.000
_cell.length_c   1.000
_cell.angle_alpha   90.00
_cell.angle_beta   90.00
_cell.angle_gamma   90.00
#
_symmetry.space_group_name_H-M   'P 1'
#
loop_
_entity.id
_entity.type
_entity.pdbx_description
1 polymer ?
#
loop_
_entity_poly.entity_id
_entity_poly.type
_entity_poly.pdbx_seq_one_letter_code
_entity_poly.pdbx_strand_id
1 'polypeptide(L)'
;MTRLKTSCGIVLWLTLSLSSPLLAEAQQPPPLAGDDGGAIVDQISNALLKTYVFPKDAEVMAQRLAEQLESGAYDDTTDVPVFCNLLNQDLHSVRSDLHLHVDFAPLPPSEPGTAPQAEEEKRMLEKLPRLNYGFRRLELLEGNIGYLRLDAFIDASLAGETAIAAMAFLANADAMIFDLRKNGGGSPSMIQLISSYLFEEPTHLNSFYIRRRDITKEFWTQADIQGKRRSEVPVIVLTSGLTFSAAEEFAYNLKHLRRATIVGEPTRGGAHPVERFRVEGYPMAVSLPFGRAINPITGTN
;
A
#
# COMPACT_ATOMS: atom_id res chain seq x y z
N MET A 1 -27.96 28.64 -0.40
CA MET A 1 -26.49 28.61 -0.64
C MET A 1 -25.97 27.30 -0.10
N THR A 2 -25.94 26.29 -0.96
CA THR A 2 -25.64 24.90 -0.60
C THR A 2 -24.17 24.66 -0.91
N ARG A 3 -23.34 24.45 0.12
CA ARG A 3 -21.93 24.12 -0.06
C ARG A 3 -21.80 22.65 -0.47
N LEU A 4 -21.35 22.38 -1.69
CA LEU A 4 -20.87 21.06 -2.09
C LEU A 4 -19.57 20.77 -1.34
N LYS A 5 -19.59 19.73 -0.51
CA LYS A 5 -18.37 19.10 0.03
C LYS A 5 -17.84 18.14 -1.03
N THR A 6 -16.82 18.53 -1.74
CA THR A 6 -16.02 17.62 -2.57
C THR A 6 -15.14 16.77 -1.66
N SER A 7 -15.60 15.57 -1.37
CA SER A 7 -14.80 14.51 -0.73
C SER A 7 -13.83 13.97 -1.79
N CYS A 8 -12.55 14.32 -1.64
CA CYS A 8 -11.49 13.73 -2.44
C CYS A 8 -11.06 12.43 -1.75
N GLY A 9 -11.71 11.31 -2.13
CA GLY A 9 -11.35 9.99 -1.65
C GLY A 9 -10.00 9.57 -2.24
N ILE A 10 -8.99 9.42 -1.38
CA ILE A 10 -7.74 8.72 -1.73
C ILE A 10 -8.06 7.24 -1.62
N VAL A 11 -8.28 6.57 -2.75
CA VAL A 11 -8.45 5.12 -2.80
C VAL A 11 -7.06 4.48 -2.73
N LEU A 12 -6.72 3.96 -1.56
CA LEU A 12 -5.50 3.19 -1.33
C LEU A 12 -5.81 1.71 -1.62
N TRP A 13 -5.22 1.16 -2.68
CA TRP A 13 -5.40 -0.24 -3.03
C TRP A 13 -4.52 -1.15 -2.16
N LEU A 14 -5.16 -2.07 -1.46
CA LEU A 14 -4.51 -3.18 -0.78
C LEU A 14 -4.23 -4.29 -1.78
N THR A 15 -2.97 -4.59 -2.06
CA THR A 15 -2.60 -5.87 -2.66
C THR A 15 -2.47 -6.93 -1.57
N LEU A 16 -3.58 -7.56 -1.20
CA LEU A 16 -3.56 -8.77 -0.37
C LEU A 16 -3.28 -9.97 -1.28
N SER A 17 -2.05 -10.46 -1.27
CA SER A 17 -1.72 -11.76 -1.84
C SER A 17 -2.27 -12.88 -0.95
N LEU A 18 -3.54 -13.21 -1.13
CA LEU A 18 -4.15 -14.42 -0.60
C LEU A 18 -4.05 -15.51 -1.67
N SER A 19 -3.02 -16.34 -1.57
CA SER A 19 -2.95 -17.61 -2.28
C SER A 19 -3.98 -18.58 -1.68
N SER A 20 -5.13 -18.72 -2.35
CA SER A 20 -6.04 -19.87 -2.20
C SER A 20 -6.42 -20.33 -3.57
N PRO A 21 -6.30 -21.63 -3.88
CA PRO A 21 -6.65 -22.17 -5.18
C PRO A 21 -8.15 -22.38 -5.25
N LEU A 22 -8.88 -21.44 -5.80
CA LEU A 22 -10.16 -21.68 -6.43
C LEU A 22 -9.92 -21.45 -7.91
N LEU A 23 -9.89 -22.53 -8.67
CA LEU A 23 -9.84 -22.58 -10.12
C LEU A 23 -11.07 -21.84 -10.69
N ALA A 24 -10.98 -20.53 -10.81
CA ALA A 24 -11.63 -19.84 -11.90
C ALA A 24 -10.72 -20.09 -13.11
N GLU A 25 -11.24 -20.62 -14.20
CA GLU A 25 -10.54 -20.63 -15.48
C GLU A 25 -10.07 -19.20 -15.74
N ALA A 26 -8.79 -18.96 -15.53
CA ALA A 26 -8.18 -17.69 -15.85
C ALA A 26 -8.27 -17.56 -17.36
N GLN A 27 -9.14 -16.68 -17.85
CA GLN A 27 -9.13 -16.28 -19.25
C GLN A 27 -7.71 -15.83 -19.56
N GLN A 28 -7.04 -16.59 -20.43
CA GLN A 28 -5.73 -16.18 -20.92
C GLN A 28 -5.90 -14.79 -21.59
N PRO A 29 -5.03 -13.84 -21.29
CA PRO A 29 -5.08 -12.54 -21.95
C PRO A 29 -4.93 -12.73 -23.46
N PRO A 30 -5.61 -11.91 -24.28
CA PRO A 30 -5.35 -11.92 -25.72
C PRO A 30 -3.86 -11.61 -25.96
N PRO A 31 -3.22 -12.27 -26.94
CA PRO A 31 -1.84 -12.01 -27.27
C PRO A 31 -1.68 -10.55 -27.77
N LEU A 32 -0.53 -9.95 -27.48
CA LEU A 32 -0.17 -8.63 -28.02
C LEU A 32 0.11 -8.75 -29.53
N ALA A 33 -0.27 -7.74 -30.30
CA ALA A 33 0.16 -7.61 -31.69
C ALA A 33 1.59 -7.08 -31.74
N GLY A 34 2.31 -7.34 -32.84
CA GLY A 34 3.74 -7.05 -32.94
C GLY A 34 4.12 -5.55 -32.83
N ASP A 35 3.16 -4.64 -33.04
CA ASP A 35 3.34 -3.18 -32.91
C ASP A 35 2.79 -2.58 -31.61
N ASP A 36 2.17 -3.36 -30.77
CA ASP A 36 1.59 -2.91 -29.49
C ASP A 36 2.63 -2.41 -28.50
N GLY A 37 3.85 -2.95 -28.55
CA GLY A 37 4.94 -2.62 -27.63
C GLY A 37 5.24 -1.14 -27.54
N GLY A 38 5.27 -0.45 -28.70
CA GLY A 38 5.49 1.00 -28.78
C GLY A 38 4.43 1.81 -28.04
N ALA A 39 3.16 1.53 -28.31
CA ALA A 39 2.04 2.24 -27.68
C ALA A 39 1.97 2.00 -26.15
N ILE A 40 2.32 0.79 -25.70
CA ILE A 40 2.38 0.45 -24.27
C ILE A 40 3.52 1.19 -23.59
N VAL A 41 4.72 1.15 -24.16
CA VAL A 41 5.92 1.84 -23.62
C VAL A 41 5.67 3.35 -23.54
N ASP A 42 5.08 3.95 -24.55
CA ASP A 42 4.75 5.38 -24.56
C ASP A 42 3.78 5.76 -23.42
N GLN A 43 2.73 4.98 -23.23
CA GLN A 43 1.76 5.24 -22.15
C GLN A 43 2.40 5.10 -20.76
N ILE A 44 3.18 4.05 -20.54
CA ILE A 44 3.88 3.83 -19.27
C ILE A 44 4.92 4.91 -19.00
N SER A 45 5.71 5.28 -20.01
CA SER A 45 6.71 6.35 -19.92
C SER A 45 6.08 7.70 -19.59
N ASN A 46 4.97 8.04 -20.26
CA ASN A 46 4.22 9.26 -19.96
C ASN A 46 3.66 9.27 -18.53
N ALA A 47 3.14 8.14 -18.05
CA ALA A 47 2.65 8.00 -16.68
C ALA A 47 3.79 8.16 -15.66
N LEU A 48 4.96 7.54 -15.90
CA LEU A 48 6.17 7.69 -15.08
C LEU A 48 6.62 9.15 -14.99
N LEU A 49 6.83 9.80 -16.12
CA LEU A 49 7.30 11.19 -16.18
C LEU A 49 6.36 12.16 -15.45
N LYS A 50 5.07 11.91 -15.53
CA LYS A 50 4.03 12.75 -14.92
C LYS A 50 3.83 12.50 -13.43
N THR A 51 4.02 11.25 -12.97
CA THR A 51 3.50 10.81 -11.67
C THR A 51 4.55 10.28 -10.72
N TYR A 52 5.54 9.53 -11.20
CA TYR A 52 6.51 8.86 -10.31
C TYR A 52 7.23 9.83 -9.39
N VAL A 53 7.32 9.51 -8.10
CA VAL A 53 7.75 10.44 -7.05
C VAL A 53 9.20 10.93 -7.20
N PHE A 54 10.05 10.18 -7.92
CA PHE A 54 11.43 10.56 -8.21
C PHE A 54 11.59 10.96 -9.69
N PRO A 55 11.54 12.28 -10.04
CA PRO A 55 11.52 12.73 -11.44
C PRO A 55 12.71 12.27 -12.26
N LYS A 56 13.91 12.33 -11.69
CA LYS A 56 15.15 11.93 -12.37
C LYS A 56 15.16 10.44 -12.71
N ASP A 57 14.69 9.60 -11.78
CA ASP A 57 14.59 8.17 -12.02
C ASP A 57 13.51 7.87 -13.07
N ALA A 58 12.40 8.64 -13.10
CA ALA A 58 11.37 8.52 -14.13
C ALA A 58 11.91 8.83 -15.54
N GLU A 59 12.77 9.84 -15.68
CA GLU A 59 13.44 10.18 -16.94
C GLU A 59 14.35 9.02 -17.41
N VAL A 60 15.16 8.49 -16.52
CA VAL A 60 16.04 7.35 -16.82
C VAL A 60 15.24 6.08 -17.16
N MET A 61 14.14 5.82 -16.43
CA MET A 61 13.24 4.68 -16.70
C MET A 61 12.60 4.81 -18.09
N ALA A 62 12.06 5.99 -18.42
CA ALA A 62 11.44 6.23 -19.73
C ALA A 62 12.47 6.05 -20.87
N GLN A 63 13.67 6.58 -20.69
CA GLN A 63 14.76 6.38 -21.66
C GLN A 63 15.13 4.89 -21.81
N ARG A 64 15.25 4.18 -20.67
CA ARG A 64 15.56 2.74 -20.67
C ARG A 64 14.52 1.93 -21.45
N LEU A 65 13.23 2.18 -21.23
CA LEU A 65 12.14 1.51 -21.96
C LEU A 65 12.20 1.79 -23.46
N ALA A 66 12.47 3.04 -23.87
CA ALA A 66 12.65 3.41 -25.27
C ALA A 66 13.84 2.70 -25.92
N GLU A 67 15.00 2.66 -25.24
CA GLU A 67 16.19 1.94 -25.71
C GLU A 67 15.92 0.44 -25.91
N GLN A 68 15.19 -0.19 -24.99
CA GLN A 68 14.84 -1.61 -25.10
C GLN A 68 13.86 -1.86 -26.27
N LEU A 69 12.89 -0.95 -26.47
CA LEU A 69 11.98 -1.02 -27.60
C LEU A 69 12.75 -0.90 -28.92
N GLU A 70 13.64 0.09 -29.08
CA GLU A 70 14.46 0.30 -30.27
C GLU A 70 15.43 -0.87 -30.56
N SER A 71 15.89 -1.56 -29.52
CA SER A 71 16.75 -2.73 -29.66
C SER A 71 16.01 -4.00 -30.09
N GLY A 72 14.67 -3.99 -30.15
CA GLY A 72 13.84 -5.15 -30.42
C GLY A 72 13.72 -6.12 -29.24
N ALA A 73 14.07 -5.71 -28.02
CA ALA A 73 14.03 -6.58 -26.83
C ALA A 73 12.62 -7.07 -26.47
N TYR A 74 11.60 -6.43 -27.01
CA TYR A 74 10.19 -6.74 -26.78
C TYR A 74 9.48 -7.42 -27.97
N ASP A 75 10.12 -7.51 -29.15
CA ASP A 75 9.47 -7.89 -30.42
C ASP A 75 8.89 -9.31 -30.45
N ASP A 76 9.57 -10.26 -29.80
CA ASP A 76 9.15 -11.67 -29.79
C ASP A 76 8.13 -11.98 -28.69
N THR A 77 7.66 -10.96 -27.95
CA THR A 77 6.82 -11.17 -26.75
C THR A 77 5.36 -10.85 -27.03
N THR A 78 4.56 -11.89 -27.24
CA THR A 78 3.09 -11.76 -27.39
C THR A 78 2.32 -12.06 -26.11
N ASP A 79 2.94 -12.70 -25.12
CA ASP A 79 2.35 -13.04 -23.83
C ASP A 79 2.40 -11.85 -22.87
N VAL A 80 1.22 -11.36 -22.45
CA VAL A 80 1.09 -10.16 -21.59
C VAL A 80 1.83 -10.30 -20.25
N PRO A 81 1.68 -11.38 -19.48
CA PRO A 81 2.47 -11.61 -18.27
C PRO A 81 3.98 -11.57 -18.49
N VAL A 82 4.47 -12.16 -19.57
CA VAL A 82 5.90 -12.14 -19.93
C VAL A 82 6.34 -10.71 -20.23
N PHE A 83 5.57 -9.98 -21.02
CA PHE A 83 5.87 -8.58 -21.34
C PHE A 83 5.88 -7.68 -20.09
N CYS A 84 4.89 -7.84 -19.18
CA CYS A 84 4.91 -7.16 -17.89
C CYS A 84 6.20 -7.44 -17.09
N ASN A 85 6.68 -8.68 -17.10
CA ASN A 85 7.92 -9.04 -16.41
C ASN A 85 9.15 -8.37 -17.03
N LEU A 86 9.25 -8.28 -18.36
CA LEU A 86 10.34 -7.57 -19.05
C LEU A 86 10.34 -6.09 -18.68
N LEU A 87 9.18 -5.43 -18.77
CA LEU A 87 9.04 -4.03 -18.36
C LEU A 87 9.45 -3.83 -16.89
N ASN A 88 9.04 -4.72 -15.98
CA ASN A 88 9.42 -4.64 -14.57
C ASN A 88 10.92 -4.81 -14.37
N GLN A 89 11.58 -5.70 -15.10
CA GLN A 89 13.04 -5.87 -15.04
C GLN A 89 13.76 -4.58 -15.45
N ASP A 90 13.33 -3.95 -16.54
CA ASP A 90 13.90 -2.70 -17.01
C ASP A 90 13.67 -1.54 -16.03
N LEU A 91 12.47 -1.38 -15.52
CA LEU A 91 12.14 -0.36 -14.51
C LEU A 91 12.97 -0.56 -13.22
N HIS A 92 13.03 -1.79 -12.71
CA HIS A 92 13.75 -2.11 -11.48
C HIS A 92 15.26 -2.08 -11.63
N SER A 93 15.80 -2.18 -12.88
CA SER A 93 17.22 -1.98 -13.15
C SER A 93 17.69 -0.56 -12.85
N VAL A 94 16.77 0.43 -12.97
CA VAL A 94 17.04 1.83 -12.66
C VAL A 94 16.87 2.09 -11.16
N ARG A 95 15.76 1.59 -10.58
CA ARG A 95 15.47 1.72 -9.15
C ARG A 95 14.65 0.53 -8.66
N SER A 96 15.16 -0.16 -7.66
CA SER A 96 14.43 -1.24 -6.97
C SER A 96 13.36 -0.65 -6.07
N ASP A 97 12.17 -0.36 -6.64
CA ASP A 97 10.99 0.13 -5.92
C ASP A 97 9.85 -0.89 -6.06
N LEU A 98 9.58 -1.62 -4.98
CA LEU A 98 8.60 -2.70 -4.97
C LEU A 98 7.13 -2.22 -5.13
N HIS A 99 6.89 -0.92 -5.02
CA HIS A 99 5.59 -0.32 -5.30
C HIS A 99 5.42 0.05 -6.78
N LEU A 100 6.53 0.18 -7.53
CA LEU A 100 6.52 0.38 -8.97
C LEU A 100 6.46 -0.97 -9.67
N HIS A 101 5.33 -1.30 -10.29
CA HIS A 101 5.23 -2.53 -11.07
C HIS A 101 4.15 -2.44 -12.14
N VAL A 102 4.37 -3.18 -13.23
CA VAL A 102 3.41 -3.41 -14.31
C VAL A 102 2.86 -4.82 -14.14
N ASP A 103 1.55 -4.98 -14.21
CA ASP A 103 0.90 -6.28 -14.07
C ASP A 103 -0.26 -6.46 -15.05
N PHE A 104 -0.62 -7.73 -15.26
CA PHE A 104 -1.81 -8.06 -16.01
C PHE A 104 -3.06 -7.50 -15.32
N ALA A 105 -3.89 -6.79 -16.08
CA ALA A 105 -5.16 -6.24 -15.62
C ALA A 105 -6.19 -6.40 -16.72
N PRO A 106 -7.16 -7.33 -16.60
CA PRO A 106 -8.15 -7.60 -17.64
C PRO A 106 -8.83 -6.33 -18.14
N LEU A 107 -9.04 -6.24 -19.46
CA LEU A 107 -9.81 -5.12 -20.02
C LEU A 107 -11.21 -5.12 -19.42
N PRO A 108 -11.78 -3.92 -19.18
CA PRO A 108 -13.17 -3.84 -18.75
C PRO A 108 -14.08 -4.43 -19.85
N PRO A 109 -15.22 -5.05 -19.48
CA PRO A 109 -16.20 -5.51 -20.46
C PRO A 109 -16.61 -4.37 -21.37
N SER A 110 -16.79 -4.66 -22.67
CA SER A 110 -17.19 -3.68 -23.68
C SER A 110 -18.63 -3.19 -23.53
N GLU A 111 -19.42 -3.78 -22.62
CA GLU A 111 -20.79 -3.33 -22.36
C GLU A 111 -20.86 -2.37 -21.15
N PRO A 112 -21.59 -1.24 -21.27
CA PRO A 112 -21.79 -0.33 -20.15
C PRO A 112 -22.71 -0.96 -19.11
N GLY A 113 -22.15 -1.36 -17.95
CA GLY A 113 -22.97 -1.90 -16.86
C GLY A 113 -22.23 -2.27 -15.59
N THR A 114 -21.04 -2.81 -15.69
CA THR A 114 -20.24 -3.20 -14.51
C THR A 114 -18.76 -2.99 -14.83
N ALA A 115 -18.19 -1.90 -14.31
CA ALA A 115 -16.73 -1.77 -14.33
C ALA A 115 -16.16 -2.95 -13.50
N PRO A 116 -15.30 -3.83 -14.06
CA PRO A 116 -14.72 -4.97 -13.33
C PRO A 116 -14.07 -4.56 -12.01
N GLN A 117 -13.53 -3.35 -11.95
CA GLN A 117 -12.94 -2.77 -10.75
C GLN A 117 -13.96 -2.51 -9.64
N ALA A 118 -15.13 -1.98 -9.99
CA ALA A 118 -16.17 -1.70 -8.99
C ALA A 118 -16.73 -3.01 -8.41
N GLU A 119 -16.85 -4.06 -9.22
CA GLU A 119 -17.31 -5.36 -8.75
C GLU A 119 -16.23 -6.07 -7.91
N GLU A 120 -14.97 -5.96 -8.28
CA GLU A 120 -13.85 -6.50 -7.50
C GLU A 120 -13.70 -5.76 -6.16
N GLU A 121 -13.81 -4.42 -6.18
CA GLU A 121 -13.85 -3.60 -4.97
C GLU A 121 -15.01 -4.00 -4.07
N LYS A 122 -16.20 -4.15 -4.62
CA LYS A 122 -17.39 -4.62 -3.89
C LYS A 122 -17.16 -6.00 -3.26
N ARG A 123 -16.65 -6.96 -4.02
CA ARG A 123 -16.31 -8.30 -3.51
C ARG A 123 -15.25 -8.24 -2.41
N MET A 124 -14.27 -7.35 -2.53
CA MET A 124 -13.29 -7.14 -1.48
C MET A 124 -13.96 -6.60 -0.22
N LEU A 125 -14.78 -5.54 -0.34
CA LEU A 125 -15.51 -4.96 0.77
C LEU A 125 -16.41 -5.97 1.48
N GLU A 126 -17.07 -6.86 0.74
CA GLU A 126 -17.91 -7.93 1.29
C GLU A 126 -17.10 -9.01 2.04
N LYS A 127 -15.80 -9.19 1.71
CA LYS A 127 -14.90 -10.13 2.39
C LYS A 127 -14.30 -9.56 3.67
N LEU A 128 -14.09 -8.23 3.75
CA LEU A 128 -13.41 -7.61 4.89
C LEU A 128 -14.01 -7.96 6.25
N PRO A 129 -15.34 -7.94 6.46
CA PRO A 129 -15.93 -8.32 7.74
C PRO A 129 -15.65 -9.78 8.11
N ARG A 130 -15.65 -10.70 7.14
CA ARG A 130 -15.33 -12.12 7.37
C ARG A 130 -13.88 -12.36 7.77
N LEU A 131 -13.00 -11.44 7.40
CA LEU A 131 -11.58 -11.44 7.78
C LEU A 131 -11.34 -10.61 9.05
N ASN A 132 -12.43 -10.15 9.70
CA ASN A 132 -12.36 -9.22 10.83
C ASN A 132 -11.43 -8.04 10.54
N TYR A 133 -11.50 -7.49 9.32
CA TYR A 133 -10.71 -6.34 8.85
C TYR A 133 -9.19 -6.47 9.10
N GLY A 134 -8.66 -7.69 9.08
CA GLY A 134 -7.26 -7.96 9.32
C GLY A 134 -6.85 -8.16 10.79
N PHE A 135 -7.74 -7.94 11.75
CA PHE A 135 -7.52 -8.22 13.17
C PHE A 135 -7.64 -9.72 13.44
N ARG A 136 -6.53 -10.45 13.34
CA ARG A 136 -6.51 -11.93 13.28
C ARG A 136 -6.42 -12.63 14.62
N ARG A 137 -5.81 -12.00 15.60
CA ARG A 137 -5.67 -12.54 16.96
C ARG A 137 -5.58 -11.39 17.96
N LEU A 138 -6.33 -11.49 19.02
CA LEU A 138 -6.33 -10.56 20.14
C LEU A 138 -6.33 -11.39 21.41
N GLU A 139 -5.38 -11.16 22.31
CA GLU A 139 -5.13 -12.02 23.46
C GLU A 139 -4.42 -11.27 24.57
N LEU A 140 -4.66 -11.68 25.83
CA LEU A 140 -3.82 -11.35 26.96
C LEU A 140 -2.97 -12.57 27.30
N LEU A 141 -1.66 -12.44 27.09
CA LEU A 141 -0.68 -13.47 27.40
C LEU A 141 -0.36 -13.45 28.91
N GLU A 142 0.32 -14.50 29.38
CA GLU A 142 0.84 -14.56 30.74
C GLU A 142 1.68 -13.31 31.07
N GLY A 143 1.57 -12.80 32.27
CA GLY A 143 2.19 -11.52 32.66
C GLY A 143 1.42 -10.28 32.20
N ASN A 144 0.13 -10.41 31.88
CA ASN A 144 -0.76 -9.32 31.45
C ASN A 144 -0.24 -8.57 30.21
N ILE A 145 0.32 -9.32 29.24
CA ILE A 145 0.85 -8.78 28.00
C ILE A 145 -0.24 -8.82 26.92
N GLY A 146 -0.63 -7.66 26.42
CA GLY A 146 -1.57 -7.54 25.32
C GLY A 146 -0.91 -7.93 23.99
N TYR A 147 -1.51 -8.87 23.27
CA TYR A 147 -1.04 -9.29 21.95
C TYR A 147 -2.11 -9.03 20.90
N LEU A 148 -1.73 -8.32 19.84
CA LEU A 148 -2.55 -8.07 18.65
C LEU A 148 -1.78 -8.49 17.40
N ARG A 149 -2.29 -9.51 16.68
CA ARG A 149 -1.87 -9.80 15.32
C ARG A 149 -2.78 -9.08 14.34
N LEU A 150 -2.20 -8.19 13.55
CA LEU A 150 -2.85 -7.40 12.52
C LEU A 150 -2.21 -7.73 11.17
N ASP A 151 -2.99 -8.31 10.23
CA ASP A 151 -2.48 -8.74 8.92
C ASP A 151 -2.68 -7.65 7.83
N ALA A 152 -3.46 -6.60 8.10
CA ALA A 152 -3.65 -5.45 7.20
C ALA A 152 -4.12 -4.21 7.96
N PHE A 153 -3.69 -3.03 7.53
CA PHE A 153 -4.18 -1.73 8.00
C PHE A 153 -5.37 -1.29 7.13
N ILE A 154 -6.55 -1.90 7.35
CA ILE A 154 -7.77 -1.51 6.63
C ILE A 154 -8.17 -0.10 7.04
N ASP A 155 -8.71 0.69 6.08
CA ASP A 155 -9.09 2.08 6.32
C ASP A 155 -9.96 2.23 7.57
N ALA A 156 -9.67 3.26 8.38
CA ALA A 156 -10.35 3.47 9.66
C ALA A 156 -11.85 3.78 9.49
N SER A 157 -12.28 4.28 8.32
CA SER A 157 -13.70 4.47 8.03
C SER A 157 -14.49 3.15 7.92
N LEU A 158 -13.79 2.05 7.61
CA LEU A 158 -14.36 0.70 7.49
C LEU A 158 -14.12 -0.16 8.73
N ALA A 159 -12.96 -0.03 9.34
CA ALA A 159 -12.47 -0.93 10.40
C ALA A 159 -12.22 -0.22 11.74
N GLY A 160 -12.56 1.07 11.86
CA GLY A 160 -12.28 1.87 13.05
C GLY A 160 -12.91 1.32 14.32
N GLU A 161 -14.18 0.87 14.24
CA GLU A 161 -14.87 0.27 15.39
C GLU A 161 -14.16 -1.01 15.86
N THR A 162 -13.67 -1.84 14.94
CA THR A 162 -12.90 -3.06 15.27
C THR A 162 -11.58 -2.69 15.95
N ALA A 163 -10.88 -1.67 15.46
CA ALA A 163 -9.65 -1.18 16.07
C ALA A 163 -9.88 -0.63 17.48
N ILE A 164 -10.93 0.19 17.66
CA ILE A 164 -11.33 0.74 18.97
C ILE A 164 -11.64 -0.39 19.96
N ALA A 165 -12.41 -1.40 19.54
CA ALA A 165 -12.72 -2.56 20.37
C ALA A 165 -11.46 -3.36 20.75
N ALA A 166 -10.53 -3.55 19.81
CA ALA A 166 -9.25 -4.22 20.07
C ALA A 166 -8.39 -3.44 21.08
N MET A 167 -8.28 -2.12 20.93
CA MET A 167 -7.54 -1.27 21.86
C MET A 167 -8.21 -1.18 23.23
N ALA A 168 -9.55 -1.21 23.28
CA ALA A 168 -10.30 -1.28 24.54
C ALA A 168 -10.06 -2.61 25.27
N PHE A 169 -9.99 -3.73 24.56
CA PHE A 169 -9.63 -5.04 25.15
C PHE A 169 -8.22 -5.00 25.78
N LEU A 170 -7.28 -4.32 25.14
CA LEU A 170 -5.90 -4.19 25.60
C LEU A 170 -5.69 -3.05 26.61
N ALA A 171 -6.74 -2.32 26.99
CA ALA A 171 -6.64 -1.10 27.78
C ALA A 171 -6.01 -1.27 29.18
N ASN A 172 -5.94 -2.47 29.70
CA ASN A 172 -5.36 -2.77 31.01
C ASN A 172 -4.11 -3.68 30.95
N ALA A 173 -3.56 -3.90 29.75
CA ALA A 173 -2.33 -4.65 29.59
C ALA A 173 -1.12 -3.85 30.13
N ASP A 174 -0.13 -4.54 30.71
CA ASP A 174 1.09 -3.93 31.23
C ASP A 174 2.17 -3.75 30.15
N ALA A 175 2.03 -4.42 29.01
CA ALA A 175 2.83 -4.25 27.80
C ALA A 175 1.98 -4.63 26.58
N MET A 176 2.39 -4.18 25.38
CA MET A 176 1.69 -4.50 24.13
C MET A 176 2.63 -5.06 23.08
N ILE A 177 2.18 -6.10 22.38
CA ILE A 177 2.85 -6.69 21.22
C ILE A 177 1.94 -6.51 19.99
N PHE A 178 2.42 -5.79 18.99
CA PHE A 178 1.80 -5.72 17.66
C PHE A 178 2.54 -6.66 16.70
N ASP A 179 1.89 -7.75 16.33
CA ASP A 179 2.47 -8.71 15.37
C ASP A 179 2.09 -8.35 13.95
N LEU A 180 3.04 -7.77 13.23
CA LEU A 180 2.92 -7.35 11.83
C LEU A 180 3.67 -8.27 10.86
N ARG A 181 4.12 -9.45 11.31
CA ARG A 181 4.92 -10.38 10.48
C ARG A 181 4.21 -10.86 9.22
N LYS A 182 2.88 -10.74 9.14
CA LYS A 182 2.08 -11.07 7.95
C LYS A 182 1.31 -9.86 7.39
N ASN A 183 1.70 -8.65 7.80
CA ASN A 183 1.02 -7.43 7.40
C ASN A 183 1.64 -6.81 6.14
N GLY A 184 0.90 -6.85 5.04
CA GLY A 184 1.32 -6.27 3.76
C GLY A 184 1.06 -4.75 3.62
N GLY A 185 0.58 -4.08 4.68
CA GLY A 185 0.32 -2.64 4.66
C GLY A 185 -1.15 -2.27 4.69
N GLY A 186 -1.49 -1.14 4.07
CA GLY A 186 -2.86 -0.62 3.98
C GLY A 186 -2.97 0.89 4.13
N SER A 187 -3.95 1.35 4.90
CA SER A 187 -4.30 2.77 5.02
C SER A 187 -3.55 3.49 6.14
N PRO A 188 -3.00 4.69 5.87
CA PRO A 188 -2.44 5.57 6.90
C PRO A 188 -3.46 5.99 7.99
N SER A 189 -4.75 6.01 7.67
CA SER A 189 -5.80 6.36 8.64
C SER A 189 -5.87 5.37 9.82
N MET A 190 -5.62 4.09 9.55
CA MET A 190 -5.56 3.07 10.60
C MET A 190 -4.26 3.16 11.41
N ILE A 191 -3.14 3.54 10.77
CA ILE A 191 -1.90 3.84 11.48
C ILE A 191 -2.15 4.98 12.48
N GLN A 192 -2.78 6.08 12.02
CA GLN A 192 -3.11 7.22 12.88
C GLN A 192 -3.98 6.77 14.07
N LEU A 193 -5.05 6.03 13.80
CA LEU A 193 -5.98 5.58 14.83
C LEU A 193 -5.27 4.73 15.90
N ILE A 194 -4.57 3.66 15.52
CA ILE A 194 -3.90 2.77 16.46
C ILE A 194 -2.77 3.51 17.20
N SER A 195 -1.96 4.29 16.49
CA SER A 195 -0.89 5.07 17.11
C SER A 195 -1.42 6.08 18.13
N SER A 196 -2.62 6.61 17.96
CA SER A 196 -3.23 7.56 18.88
C SER A 196 -3.43 7.01 20.29
N TYR A 197 -3.51 5.69 20.44
CA TYR A 197 -3.54 5.04 21.76
C TYR A 197 -2.18 4.96 22.43
N LEU A 198 -1.10 5.14 21.67
CA LEU A 198 0.27 4.90 22.13
C LEU A 198 1.01 6.17 22.57
N PHE A 199 0.41 7.35 22.36
CA PHE A 199 0.99 8.64 22.75
C PHE A 199 0.02 9.41 23.61
N GLU A 200 0.52 10.17 24.59
CA GLU A 200 -0.30 11.00 25.46
C GLU A 200 -0.84 12.23 24.75
N GLU A 201 0.05 12.89 24.01
CA GLU A 201 -0.23 14.14 23.29
C GLU A 201 -0.28 13.90 21.77
N PRO A 202 -0.94 14.78 21.02
CA PRO A 202 -0.87 14.75 19.56
C PRO A 202 0.57 14.74 19.07
N THR A 203 0.94 13.70 18.35
CA THR A 203 2.32 13.44 17.91
C THR A 203 2.39 13.36 16.40
N HIS A 204 3.34 14.07 15.80
CA HIS A 204 3.61 14.00 14.36
C HIS A 204 4.24 12.66 14.02
N LEU A 205 3.50 11.81 13.32
CA LEU A 205 3.96 10.47 12.93
C LEU A 205 4.89 10.51 11.74
N ASN A 206 4.44 11.14 10.66
CA ASN A 206 5.15 11.36 9.41
C ASN A 206 4.44 12.40 8.55
N SER A 207 5.06 12.73 7.41
CA SER A 207 4.46 13.54 6.35
C SER A 207 4.48 12.76 5.04
N PHE A 208 3.54 13.04 4.12
CA PHE A 208 3.58 12.56 2.74
C PHE A 208 3.80 13.71 1.78
N TYR A 209 4.92 13.69 1.07
CA TYR A 209 5.13 14.53 -0.09
C TYR A 209 4.39 13.96 -1.30
N ILE A 210 3.61 14.77 -1.99
CA ILE A 210 2.81 14.41 -3.17
C ILE A 210 3.31 15.20 -4.36
N ARG A 211 4.06 14.55 -5.25
CA ARG A 211 4.75 15.19 -6.36
C ARG A 211 3.83 16.02 -7.26
N ARG A 212 2.72 15.45 -7.76
CA ARG A 212 1.83 16.12 -8.73
C ARG A 212 1.22 17.42 -8.24
N ARG A 213 1.17 17.62 -6.93
CA ARG A 213 0.62 18.82 -6.29
C ARG A 213 1.67 19.69 -5.64
N ASP A 214 2.91 19.20 -5.57
CA ASP A 214 4.03 19.81 -4.84
C ASP A 214 3.62 20.20 -3.41
N ILE A 215 2.94 19.31 -2.70
CA ILE A 215 2.48 19.53 -1.33
C ILE A 215 2.98 18.45 -0.39
N THR A 216 3.20 18.86 0.85
CA THR A 216 3.47 17.93 1.95
C THR A 216 2.28 17.94 2.90
N LYS A 217 1.74 16.76 3.21
CA LYS A 217 0.68 16.54 4.19
C LYS A 217 1.27 15.92 5.43
N GLU A 218 1.02 16.52 6.58
CA GLU A 218 1.40 15.96 7.88
C GLU A 218 0.33 14.97 8.38
N PHE A 219 0.80 13.89 9.00
CA PHE A 219 -0.02 12.90 9.66
C PHE A 219 0.33 12.86 11.14
N TRP A 220 -0.67 13.19 11.94
CA TRP A 220 -0.58 13.28 13.38
C TRP A 220 -1.45 12.23 14.04
N THR A 221 -1.13 11.82 15.26
CA THR A 221 -2.08 11.10 16.10
C THR A 221 -3.32 11.97 16.36
N GLN A 222 -4.46 11.32 16.58
CA GLN A 222 -5.72 12.01 16.85
C GLN A 222 -5.72 12.63 18.26
N ALA A 223 -6.17 13.87 18.38
CA ALA A 223 -6.30 14.54 19.67
C ALA A 223 -7.37 13.85 20.55
N ASP A 224 -8.48 13.48 19.94
CA ASP A 224 -9.57 12.80 20.62
C ASP A 224 -9.65 11.34 20.18
N ILE A 225 -9.68 10.42 21.13
CA ILE A 225 -9.88 8.99 20.91
C ILE A 225 -10.96 8.45 21.85
N GLN A 226 -11.61 7.40 21.41
CA GLN A 226 -12.52 6.67 22.26
C GLN A 226 -11.74 5.64 23.10
N GLY A 227 -11.77 5.75 24.42
CA GLY A 227 -11.09 4.83 25.34
C GLY A 227 -9.83 5.42 25.97
N LYS A 228 -8.93 4.55 26.44
CA LYS A 228 -7.78 4.92 27.25
C LYS A 228 -6.50 4.92 26.43
N ARG A 229 -5.71 5.99 26.51
CA ARG A 229 -4.32 6.02 25.99
C ARG A 229 -3.42 5.13 26.85
N ARG A 230 -2.39 4.61 26.22
CA ARG A 230 -1.41 3.69 26.82
C ARG A 230 0.02 4.14 26.51
N SER A 231 0.27 5.42 26.72
CA SER A 231 1.57 6.05 26.45
C SER A 231 2.72 5.47 27.28
N GLU A 232 2.43 5.03 28.49
CA GLU A 232 3.43 4.57 29.46
C GLU A 232 3.82 3.09 29.33
N VAL A 233 3.03 2.26 28.63
CA VAL A 233 3.31 0.83 28.56
C VAL A 233 4.38 0.52 27.50
N PRO A 234 5.27 -0.46 27.75
CA PRO A 234 6.19 -0.96 26.73
C PRO A 234 5.44 -1.46 25.51
N VAL A 235 5.93 -1.10 24.31
CA VAL A 235 5.40 -1.57 23.02
C VAL A 235 6.47 -2.29 22.25
N ILE A 236 6.12 -3.47 21.75
CA ILE A 236 6.94 -4.30 20.87
C ILE A 236 6.21 -4.46 19.54
N VAL A 237 6.92 -4.27 18.43
CA VAL A 237 6.39 -4.55 17.09
C VAL A 237 7.19 -5.69 16.49
N LEU A 238 6.50 -6.77 16.11
CA LEU A 238 7.11 -7.91 15.44
C LEU A 238 7.05 -7.74 13.94
N THR A 239 8.19 -7.87 13.26
CA THR A 239 8.34 -7.71 11.81
C THR A 239 8.94 -8.95 11.14
N SER A 240 8.74 -9.09 9.84
CA SER A 240 9.37 -10.10 8.98
C SER A 240 9.60 -9.56 7.58
N GLY A 241 10.22 -10.33 6.70
CA GLY A 241 10.35 -10.02 5.27
C GLY A 241 9.02 -9.90 4.50
N LEU A 242 7.86 -10.22 5.13
CA LEU A 242 6.52 -9.98 4.57
C LEU A 242 5.89 -8.67 5.06
N THR A 243 6.45 -8.05 6.09
CA THR A 243 6.00 -6.74 6.58
C THR A 243 6.29 -5.69 5.51
N PHE A 244 5.25 -4.98 5.03
CA PHE A 244 5.40 -4.08 3.89
C PHE A 244 4.54 -2.82 3.99
N SER A 245 4.96 -1.74 3.28
CA SER A 245 4.17 -0.52 3.08
C SER A 245 3.72 0.14 4.40
N ALA A 246 2.43 0.34 4.62
CA ALA A 246 1.88 0.96 5.84
C ALA A 246 2.31 0.24 7.14
N ALA A 247 2.59 -1.08 7.09
CA ALA A 247 3.11 -1.81 8.24
C ALA A 247 4.57 -1.45 8.55
N GLU A 248 5.37 -1.18 7.51
CA GLU A 248 6.72 -0.65 7.68
C GLU A 248 6.68 0.78 8.22
N GLU A 249 5.79 1.61 7.67
CA GLU A 249 5.58 2.97 8.14
C GLU A 249 5.21 3.00 9.64
N PHE A 250 4.27 2.16 10.08
CA PHE A 250 3.92 2.05 11.50
C PHE A 250 5.13 1.67 12.35
N ALA A 251 5.86 0.61 11.96
CA ALA A 251 7.05 0.16 12.69
C ALA A 251 8.16 1.23 12.70
N TYR A 252 8.40 1.87 11.56
CA TYR A 252 9.42 2.91 11.38
C TYR A 252 9.11 4.15 12.22
N ASN A 253 7.86 4.63 12.17
CA ASN A 253 7.43 5.78 12.96
C ASN A 253 7.60 5.52 14.46
N LEU A 254 7.09 4.40 14.97
CA LEU A 254 7.19 4.08 16.38
C LEU A 254 8.64 3.88 16.84
N LYS A 255 9.49 3.28 16.00
CA LYS A 255 10.93 3.13 16.28
C LYS A 255 11.60 4.49 16.44
N HIS A 256 11.46 5.38 15.47
CA HIS A 256 12.17 6.66 15.46
C HIS A 256 11.59 7.66 16.47
N LEU A 257 10.31 7.58 16.78
CA LEU A 257 9.68 8.27 17.89
C LEU A 257 10.01 7.65 19.26
N ARG A 258 10.84 6.59 19.30
CA ARG A 258 11.25 5.87 20.52
C ARG A 258 10.06 5.32 21.31
N ARG A 259 8.99 4.99 20.59
CA ARG A 259 7.75 4.48 21.22
C ARG A 259 7.68 2.96 21.27
N ALA A 260 8.35 2.27 20.36
CA ALA A 260 8.35 0.82 20.32
C ALA A 260 9.76 0.24 20.08
N THR A 261 9.96 -0.97 20.59
CA THR A 261 11.07 -1.85 20.22
C THR A 261 10.64 -2.72 19.05
N ILE A 262 11.43 -2.71 17.97
CA ILE A 262 11.19 -3.57 16.82
C ILE A 262 11.96 -4.86 16.99
N VAL A 263 11.28 -6.00 16.81
CA VAL A 263 11.84 -7.35 16.97
C VAL A 263 11.48 -8.19 15.74
N GLY A 264 12.44 -8.91 15.20
CA GLY A 264 12.24 -9.82 14.07
C GLY A 264 13.20 -9.56 12.92
N GLU A 265 12.73 -9.82 11.71
CA GLU A 265 13.51 -9.69 10.48
C GLU A 265 13.41 -8.27 9.90
N PRO A 266 14.37 -7.86 9.05
CA PRO A 266 14.20 -6.68 8.20
C PRO A 266 12.90 -6.77 7.41
N THR A 267 12.25 -5.63 7.25
CA THR A 267 11.03 -5.52 6.45
C THR A 267 11.34 -5.46 4.96
N ARG A 268 10.33 -5.52 4.11
CA ARG A 268 10.48 -5.68 2.67
C ARG A 268 11.11 -4.46 1.96
N GLY A 269 10.94 -3.26 2.52
CA GLY A 269 11.53 -2.02 1.99
C GLY A 269 10.61 -1.27 1.05
N GLY A 270 9.73 -0.42 1.58
CA GLY A 270 8.87 0.47 0.80
C GLY A 270 7.71 1.03 1.60
N ALA A 271 7.55 2.36 1.54
CA ALA A 271 6.45 3.08 2.18
C ALA A 271 5.97 4.23 1.28
N HIS A 272 5.77 3.96 0.01
CA HIS A 272 5.30 4.94 -0.95
C HIS A 272 3.79 4.81 -1.19
N PRO A 273 3.00 5.88 -1.17
CA PRO A 273 1.64 5.86 -1.64
C PRO A 273 1.63 5.67 -3.17
N VAL A 274 0.76 4.78 -3.64
CA VAL A 274 0.68 4.39 -5.05
C VAL A 274 -0.65 4.79 -5.68
N GLU A 275 -0.62 5.06 -6.98
CA GLU A 275 -1.77 5.19 -7.85
C GLU A 275 -1.66 4.15 -8.96
N ARG A 276 -2.78 3.56 -9.35
CA ARG A 276 -2.83 2.54 -10.38
C ARG A 276 -3.41 3.12 -11.67
N PHE A 277 -2.64 3.02 -12.76
CA PHE A 277 -3.02 3.47 -14.08
C PHE A 277 -3.26 2.27 -14.98
N ARG A 278 -4.38 2.23 -15.68
CA ARG A 278 -4.59 1.28 -16.77
C ARG A 278 -3.87 1.73 -18.01
N VAL A 279 -3.28 0.79 -18.73
CA VAL A 279 -2.75 1.03 -20.08
C VAL A 279 -3.95 0.91 -21.02
N GLU A 280 -4.33 2.03 -21.65
CA GLU A 280 -5.52 2.11 -22.51
C GLU A 280 -5.39 1.19 -23.73
N GLY A 281 -6.41 0.38 -23.96
CA GLY A 281 -6.44 -0.60 -25.05
C GLY A 281 -5.77 -1.93 -24.74
N TYR A 282 -5.06 -2.06 -23.60
CA TYR A 282 -4.28 -3.24 -23.25
C TYR A 282 -4.69 -3.81 -21.89
N PRO A 283 -4.62 -5.16 -21.73
CA PRO A 283 -4.99 -5.81 -20.46
C PRO A 283 -3.88 -5.69 -19.41
N MET A 284 -3.42 -4.48 -19.18
CA MET A 284 -2.29 -4.16 -18.31
C MET A 284 -2.59 -2.94 -17.44
N ALA A 285 -1.94 -2.87 -16.30
CA ALA A 285 -1.92 -1.68 -15.46
C ALA A 285 -0.54 -1.48 -14.86
N VAL A 286 -0.19 -0.23 -14.56
CA VAL A 286 1.02 0.13 -13.85
C VAL A 286 0.67 0.76 -12.50
N SER A 287 1.28 0.27 -11.44
CA SER A 287 1.24 0.86 -10.10
C SER A 287 2.41 1.82 -9.96
N LEU A 288 2.13 3.10 -9.73
CA LEU A 288 3.12 4.17 -9.69
C LEU A 288 3.14 4.87 -8.33
N PRO A 289 4.26 4.85 -7.60
CA PRO A 289 4.48 5.73 -6.47
C PRO A 289 4.36 7.20 -6.86
N PHE A 290 3.35 7.89 -6.33
CA PHE A 290 3.10 9.30 -6.61
C PHE A 290 3.58 10.24 -5.50
N GLY A 291 4.00 9.68 -4.38
CA GLY A 291 4.47 10.38 -3.20
C GLY A 291 5.43 9.52 -2.39
N ARG A 292 5.98 10.11 -1.34
CA ARG A 292 6.86 9.41 -0.39
C ARG A 292 6.55 9.83 1.04
N ALA A 293 6.68 8.89 1.95
CA ALA A 293 6.66 9.18 3.37
C ALA A 293 7.95 9.91 3.78
N ILE A 294 7.84 10.80 4.75
CA ILE A 294 8.95 11.57 5.33
C ILE A 294 8.76 11.52 6.84
N ASN A 295 9.58 10.74 7.53
CA ASN A 295 9.58 10.70 8.97
C ASN A 295 10.17 11.99 9.54
N PRO A 296 9.55 12.63 10.56
CA PRO A 296 10.01 13.94 11.08
C PRO A 296 11.37 13.88 11.75
N ILE A 297 11.84 12.70 12.16
CA ILE A 297 13.13 12.54 12.85
C ILE A 297 14.27 12.28 11.86
N THR A 298 14.02 11.43 10.85
CA THR A 298 15.07 11.00 9.91
C THR A 298 15.08 11.77 8.60
N GLY A 299 13.97 12.44 8.24
CA GLY A 299 13.79 13.09 6.95
C GLY A 299 13.58 12.11 5.78
N THR A 300 13.51 10.83 6.06
CA THR A 300 13.33 9.75 5.08
C THR A 300 12.20 8.79 5.49
N ASN A 301 12.09 7.65 4.82
CA ASN A 301 11.23 6.54 5.15
C ASN A 301 12.02 5.24 5.25
#